data_4162f358cf8e92d89f1de2efad33687e
#
_entry.id   4162f358cf8e92d89f1de2efad33687e
#
_cell.length_a   1.000
_cell.length_b   1.000
_cell.length_c   1.000
_cell.angle_alpha   90.00
_cell.angle_beta   90.00
_cell.angle_gamma   90.00
#
_symmetry.space_group_name_H-M   'P 1'
#
loop_
_entity.id
_entity.type
_entity.pdbx_description
1 polymer ?
#
loop_
_entity_poly.entity_id
_entity_poly.type
_entity_poly.pdbx_seq_one_letter_code
_entity_poly.pdbx_strand_id
1 'polypeptide(L)'
;MQEIKSPDGFIPLDIFVSSIGKERHTDKVEGMPGEVNYGTSYTSRDVELTMWFNAKDTIDYRLLRDELYAYFDSYDYLYVIETNKPTRALKIVIDNSFRDKRITTRVGEITINARTVDNPFWVSLYTTKELNDTGYDALVEKYGLVDSINSDNTKYKFTERNFSIWNAGNVTIEPETMYLKITATGTNGVLEIRNKTTGDTFKVSAEFGGDLVIDGMNTKLNGVNVFRDTNKRYTRLVSGKNEFEIIGQFTDITIDFRFYYK
;
A
#
# COMPACT_ATOMS: atom_id res chain seq x y z
N MET A 1 8.18 -6.47 3.83
CA MET A 1 9.25 -5.51 3.50
C MET A 1 10.47 -5.89 4.33
N GLN A 2 11.64 -5.93 3.72
CA GLN A 2 12.87 -6.18 4.44
C GLN A 2 13.46 -4.83 4.84
N GLU A 3 13.87 -4.68 6.10
CA GLU A 3 14.58 -3.49 6.55
C GLU A 3 16.00 -3.54 5.98
N ILE A 4 16.40 -2.45 5.33
CA ILE A 4 17.74 -2.27 4.79
C ILE A 4 18.44 -1.27 5.71
N LYS A 5 19.54 -1.68 6.31
CA LYS A 5 20.34 -0.79 7.13
C LYS A 5 21.15 0.14 6.23
N SER A 6 21.16 1.43 6.57
CA SER A 6 22.08 2.36 5.93
C SER A 6 23.53 1.89 6.14
N PRO A 7 24.43 2.13 5.17
CA PRO A 7 25.84 1.83 5.35
C PRO A 7 26.42 2.51 6.61
N ASP A 8 27.46 1.92 7.18
CA ASP A 8 28.12 2.50 8.35
C ASP A 8 28.66 3.90 8.05
N GLY A 9 28.46 4.83 8.96
CA GLY A 9 28.90 6.23 8.82
C GLY A 9 27.85 7.18 8.24
N PHE A 10 26.67 6.68 7.83
CA PHE A 10 25.56 7.49 7.36
C PHE A 10 24.52 7.70 8.48
N ILE A 11 24.07 8.93 8.61
CA ILE A 11 23.09 9.34 9.62
C ILE A 11 21.91 9.98 8.88
N PRO A 12 20.74 9.29 8.79
CA PRO A 12 19.52 9.91 8.30
C PRO A 12 19.13 11.07 9.21
N LEU A 13 18.83 12.22 8.64
CA LEU A 13 18.42 13.41 9.39
C LEU A 13 16.91 13.59 9.35
N ASP A 14 16.36 13.69 8.15
CA ASP A 14 14.95 14.00 7.98
C ASP A 14 14.39 13.48 6.65
N ILE A 15 13.06 13.37 6.62
CA ILE A 15 12.28 13.01 5.44
C ILE A 15 11.19 14.05 5.28
N PHE A 16 11.21 14.79 4.17
CA PHE A 16 10.13 15.69 3.80
C PHE A 16 9.29 15.05 2.70
N VAL A 17 7.99 15.01 2.92
CA VAL A 17 7.03 14.44 1.97
C VAL A 17 6.00 15.51 1.62
N SER A 18 5.89 15.86 0.33
CA SER A 18 4.93 16.84 -0.13
C SER A 18 3.47 16.38 0.08
N SER A 19 2.52 17.28 0.05
CA SER A 19 1.10 16.92 -0.06
C SER A 19 0.86 16.17 -1.38
N ILE A 20 -0.23 15.38 -1.44
CA ILE A 20 -0.61 14.68 -2.66
C ILE A 20 -1.11 15.70 -3.69
N GLY A 21 -0.49 15.75 -4.85
CA GLY A 21 -0.95 16.54 -5.98
C GLY A 21 -2.25 15.95 -6.56
N LYS A 22 -3.04 16.81 -7.21
CA LYS A 22 -4.26 16.42 -7.90
C LYS A 22 -4.25 16.98 -9.31
N GLU A 23 -4.46 16.09 -10.26
CA GLU A 23 -4.67 16.46 -11.65
C GLU A 23 -6.15 16.35 -11.97
N ARG A 24 -6.72 17.46 -12.47
CA ARG A 24 -8.12 17.51 -12.89
C ARG A 24 -8.19 17.27 -14.40
N HIS A 25 -9.01 16.34 -14.79
CA HIS A 25 -9.27 16.05 -16.19
C HIS A 25 -10.47 16.87 -16.64
N THR A 26 -10.20 17.97 -17.36
CA THR A 26 -11.24 18.86 -17.88
C THR A 26 -11.12 19.00 -19.38
N ASP A 27 -12.24 19.25 -20.07
CA ASP A 27 -12.27 19.55 -21.49
C ASP A 27 -13.25 20.70 -21.78
N LYS A 28 -12.96 21.47 -22.82
CA LYS A 28 -13.81 22.57 -23.30
C LYS A 28 -14.67 22.07 -24.44
N VAL A 29 -15.98 22.21 -24.29
CA VAL A 29 -16.95 21.93 -25.36
C VAL A 29 -17.33 23.24 -26.00
N GLU A 30 -17.17 23.32 -27.32
CA GLU A 30 -17.51 24.51 -28.10
C GLU A 30 -19.00 24.87 -27.95
N GLY A 31 -19.28 26.14 -27.63
CA GLY A 31 -20.65 26.60 -27.37
C GLY A 31 -21.18 26.40 -25.96
N MET A 32 -20.42 25.74 -25.06
CA MET A 32 -20.77 25.63 -23.65
C MET A 32 -19.93 26.60 -22.80
N PRO A 33 -20.52 27.34 -21.86
CA PRO A 33 -19.75 28.15 -20.93
C PRO A 33 -19.05 27.26 -19.90
N GLY A 34 -17.71 27.46 -19.74
CA GLY A 34 -16.91 26.73 -18.76
C GLY A 34 -16.24 25.46 -19.31
N GLU A 35 -15.86 24.57 -18.41
CA GLU A 35 -15.20 23.30 -18.70
C GLU A 35 -16.00 22.13 -18.11
N VAL A 36 -16.03 21.03 -18.83
CA VAL A 36 -16.59 19.76 -18.33
C VAL A 36 -15.52 19.04 -17.51
N ASN A 37 -15.81 18.71 -16.27
CA ASN A 37 -14.90 17.99 -15.39
C ASN A 37 -15.18 16.49 -15.46
N TYR A 38 -14.21 15.71 -15.94
CA TYR A 38 -14.26 14.24 -16.05
C TYR A 38 -13.72 13.51 -14.83
N GLY A 39 -13.21 14.25 -13.81
CA GLY A 39 -12.70 13.67 -12.59
C GLY A 39 -11.36 14.24 -12.18
N THR A 40 -10.81 13.65 -11.12
CA THR A 40 -9.53 14.04 -10.55
C THR A 40 -8.73 12.79 -10.23
N SER A 41 -7.49 12.72 -10.69
CA SER A 41 -6.51 11.72 -10.30
C SER A 41 -5.50 12.28 -9.30
N TYR A 42 -4.89 11.39 -8.53
CA TYR A 42 -3.78 11.75 -7.66
C TYR A 42 -2.46 11.60 -8.41
N THR A 43 -1.57 12.59 -8.25
CA THR A 43 -0.22 12.54 -8.79
C THR A 43 0.77 12.03 -7.76
N SER A 44 1.98 11.70 -8.21
CA SER A 44 3.09 11.37 -7.31
C SER A 44 3.37 12.51 -6.33
N ARG A 45 3.96 12.17 -5.20
CA ARG A 45 4.45 13.11 -4.18
C ARG A 45 5.95 13.26 -4.34
N ASP A 46 6.43 14.46 -4.14
CA ASP A 46 7.86 14.70 -3.99
C ASP A 46 8.30 14.31 -2.59
N VAL A 47 9.45 13.66 -2.51
CA VAL A 47 10.07 13.21 -1.27
C VAL A 47 11.51 13.69 -1.26
N GLU A 48 11.92 14.35 -0.19
CA GLU A 48 13.29 14.77 0.02
C GLU A 48 13.87 14.01 1.22
N LEU A 49 14.99 13.32 0.98
CA LEU A 49 15.74 12.61 2.00
C LEU A 49 17.00 13.37 2.28
N THR A 50 17.21 13.79 3.54
CA THR A 50 18.42 14.45 3.97
C THR A 50 19.20 13.56 4.91
N MET A 51 20.51 13.44 4.68
CA MET A 51 21.41 12.65 5.51
C MET A 51 22.79 13.26 5.60
N TRP A 52 23.47 12.93 6.68
CA TRP A 52 24.89 13.24 6.87
C TRP A 52 25.73 11.98 6.80
N PHE A 53 26.99 12.18 6.44
CA PHE A 53 28.02 11.17 6.64
C PHE A 53 29.28 11.79 7.23
N ASN A 54 29.99 11.02 8.05
CA ASN A 54 31.19 11.42 8.73
C ASN A 54 32.32 10.45 8.44
N ALA A 55 33.32 10.92 7.72
CA ALA A 55 34.49 10.18 7.30
C ALA A 55 35.66 10.32 8.28
N LYS A 56 36.58 9.38 8.27
CA LYS A 56 37.82 9.43 9.07
C LYS A 56 38.80 10.48 8.52
N ASP A 57 38.92 10.56 7.21
CA ASP A 57 39.78 11.50 6.50
C ASP A 57 39.22 11.85 5.10
N THR A 58 40.02 12.55 4.30
CA THR A 58 39.62 12.99 2.95
C THR A 58 39.54 11.84 1.94
N ILE A 59 40.28 10.77 2.11
CA ILE A 59 40.23 9.59 1.24
C ILE A 59 38.99 8.80 1.55
N ASP A 60 38.76 8.52 2.84
CA ASP A 60 37.59 7.85 3.34
C ASP A 60 36.29 8.61 2.98
N TYR A 61 36.32 9.95 2.96
CA TYR A 61 35.21 10.78 2.49
C TYR A 61 34.76 10.41 1.06
N ARG A 62 35.71 10.19 0.16
CA ARG A 62 35.40 9.83 -1.22
C ARG A 62 34.87 8.41 -1.34
N LEU A 63 35.42 7.49 -0.56
CA LEU A 63 34.98 6.10 -0.53
C LEU A 63 33.55 5.98 0.01
N LEU A 64 33.24 6.63 1.11
CA LEU A 64 31.87 6.67 1.67
C LEU A 64 30.89 7.29 0.70
N ARG A 65 31.25 8.37 0.02
CA ARG A 65 30.39 8.98 -1.00
C ARG A 65 30.09 7.98 -2.14
N ASP A 66 31.11 7.31 -2.65
CA ASP A 66 30.96 6.35 -3.75
C ASP A 66 30.16 5.12 -3.31
N GLU A 67 30.32 4.67 -2.05
CA GLU A 67 29.51 3.64 -1.42
C GLU A 67 28.03 4.05 -1.34
N LEU A 68 27.74 5.29 -0.95
CA LEU A 68 26.38 5.81 -0.90
C LEU A 68 25.73 5.82 -2.28
N TYR A 69 26.46 6.27 -3.30
CA TYR A 69 25.94 6.29 -4.66
C TYR A 69 25.61 4.89 -5.13
N ALA A 70 26.51 3.93 -4.92
CA ALA A 70 26.28 2.52 -5.24
C ALA A 70 25.11 1.91 -4.45
N TYR A 71 24.97 2.29 -3.17
CA TYR A 71 23.86 1.83 -2.33
C TYR A 71 22.50 2.22 -2.91
N PHE A 72 22.29 3.49 -3.24
CA PHE A 72 21.02 3.93 -3.81
C PHE A 72 20.78 3.46 -5.24
N ASP A 73 21.82 3.29 -6.04
CA ASP A 73 21.73 2.76 -7.40
C ASP A 73 21.39 1.25 -7.43
N SER A 74 21.65 0.53 -6.35
CA SER A 74 21.38 -0.91 -6.25
C SER A 74 19.90 -1.29 -6.10
N TYR A 75 19.00 -0.34 -5.91
CA TYR A 75 17.58 -0.57 -5.68
C TYR A 75 16.69 0.16 -6.68
N ASP A 76 15.81 -0.57 -7.36
CA ASP A 76 14.80 0.00 -8.26
C ASP A 76 13.79 0.89 -7.51
N TYR A 77 13.51 0.58 -6.24
CA TYR A 77 12.65 1.34 -5.35
C TYR A 77 13.02 1.10 -3.89
N LEU A 78 12.64 2.04 -3.03
CA LEU A 78 12.85 1.97 -1.61
C LEU A 78 11.51 2.18 -0.86
N TYR A 79 11.47 1.70 0.38
CA TYR A 79 10.43 2.05 1.32
C TYR A 79 11.01 2.93 2.41
N VAL A 80 10.43 4.11 2.59
CA VAL A 80 10.79 5.03 3.67
C VAL A 80 9.74 4.96 4.78
N ILE A 81 10.21 5.02 6.03
CA ILE A 81 9.40 4.94 7.24
C ILE A 81 9.80 6.10 8.13
N GLU A 82 8.81 6.89 8.57
CA GLU A 82 9.05 7.92 9.58
C GLU A 82 9.21 7.26 10.97
N THR A 83 10.29 7.58 11.68
CA THR A 83 10.54 7.04 13.02
C THR A 83 9.39 7.31 14.00
N ASN A 84 8.71 8.46 13.84
CA ASN A 84 7.59 8.85 14.68
C ASN A 84 6.26 8.16 14.28
N LYS A 85 6.22 7.49 13.12
CA LYS A 85 5.07 6.73 12.60
C LYS A 85 5.52 5.40 12.01
N PRO A 86 6.07 4.50 12.80
CA PRO A 86 6.71 3.27 12.33
C PRO A 86 5.73 2.24 11.77
N THR A 87 4.44 2.51 11.80
CA THR A 87 3.40 1.62 11.29
C THR A 87 3.18 1.69 9.78
N ARG A 88 3.77 2.70 9.11
CA ARG A 88 3.52 3.01 7.71
C ARG A 88 4.80 3.20 6.93
N ALA A 89 4.77 2.81 5.67
CA ALA A 89 5.85 3.05 4.71
C ALA A 89 5.34 3.76 3.47
N LEU A 90 6.22 4.49 2.82
CA LEU A 90 5.97 5.12 1.53
C LEU A 90 6.93 4.53 0.50
N LYS A 91 6.43 4.06 -0.65
CA LYS A 91 7.25 3.53 -1.73
C LYS A 91 7.75 4.68 -2.60
N ILE A 92 9.06 4.76 -2.76
CA ILE A 92 9.72 5.83 -3.51
C ILE A 92 10.71 5.31 -4.54
N VAL A 93 10.99 6.14 -5.54
CA VAL A 93 12.05 5.95 -6.53
C VAL A 93 12.91 7.21 -6.60
N ILE A 94 14.19 7.01 -6.89
CA ILE A 94 15.16 8.09 -7.08
C ILE A 94 15.48 8.13 -8.57
N ASP A 95 14.91 9.10 -9.29
CA ASP A 95 15.11 9.23 -10.74
C ASP A 95 16.20 10.26 -11.09
N ASN A 96 16.51 11.16 -10.16
CA ASN A 96 17.43 12.27 -10.40
C ASN A 96 18.81 11.99 -9.80
N SER A 97 19.85 12.47 -10.48
CA SER A 97 21.18 12.51 -9.90
C SER A 97 21.23 13.42 -8.68
N PHE A 98 21.98 13.02 -7.68
CA PHE A 98 22.21 13.80 -6.47
C PHE A 98 23.71 13.90 -6.20
N ARG A 99 24.09 14.89 -5.41
CA ARG A 99 25.49 15.13 -5.03
C ARG A 99 25.61 15.48 -3.58
N ASP A 100 26.79 15.19 -3.02
CA ASP A 100 27.14 15.62 -1.70
C ASP A 100 27.48 17.13 -1.66
N LYS A 101 27.12 17.75 -0.55
CA LYS A 101 27.57 19.08 -0.15
C LYS A 101 28.61 18.92 0.96
N ARG A 102 29.85 19.21 0.63
CA ARG A 102 30.94 19.10 1.60
C ARG A 102 30.86 20.23 2.63
N ILE A 103 30.70 19.88 3.91
CA ILE A 103 30.65 20.84 5.01
C ILE A 103 32.05 21.06 5.58
N THR A 104 32.79 19.96 5.83
CA THR A 104 34.17 19.98 6.30
C THR A 104 35.03 18.99 5.51
N THR A 105 36.27 18.80 5.88
CA THR A 105 37.15 17.78 5.27
C THR A 105 36.67 16.36 5.50
N ARG A 106 35.80 16.13 6.49
CA ARG A 106 35.29 14.78 6.90
C ARG A 106 33.78 14.65 6.84
N VAL A 107 33.03 15.77 6.90
CA VAL A 107 31.58 15.76 6.99
C VAL A 107 30.97 16.21 5.68
N GLY A 108 30.05 15.43 5.17
CA GLY A 108 29.21 15.75 4.03
C GLY A 108 27.72 15.66 4.38
N GLU A 109 26.93 16.45 3.68
CA GLU A 109 25.48 16.44 3.68
C GLU A 109 25.01 16.04 2.29
N ILE A 110 23.99 15.19 2.23
CA ILE A 110 23.37 14.78 0.98
C ILE A 110 21.87 15.00 1.08
N THR A 111 21.34 15.65 0.06
CA THR A 111 19.90 15.77 -0.16
C THR A 111 19.54 15.00 -1.43
N ILE A 112 18.65 14.03 -1.29
CA ILE A 112 18.18 13.18 -2.37
C ILE A 112 16.73 13.52 -2.65
N ASN A 113 16.45 13.97 -3.87
CA ASN A 113 15.09 14.17 -4.35
C ASN A 113 14.57 12.87 -4.96
N ALA A 114 13.48 12.40 -4.41
CA ALA A 114 12.77 11.19 -4.82
C ALA A 114 11.30 11.50 -5.07
N ARG A 115 10.57 10.57 -5.63
CA ARG A 115 9.12 10.66 -5.76
C ARG A 115 8.45 9.33 -5.43
N THR A 116 7.17 9.38 -5.10
CA THR A 116 6.39 8.17 -4.91
C THR A 116 6.13 7.46 -6.24
N VAL A 117 6.04 6.14 -6.19
CA VAL A 117 5.75 5.28 -7.34
C VAL A 117 4.60 4.34 -7.01
N ASP A 118 3.87 3.88 -8.02
CA ASP A 118 2.64 3.09 -7.98
C ASP A 118 1.48 3.84 -7.32
N ASN A 119 1.59 4.18 -6.04
CA ASN A 119 0.59 4.90 -5.26
C ASN A 119 1.22 6.03 -4.45
N PRO A 120 0.59 7.22 -4.37
CA PRO A 120 1.10 8.34 -3.57
C PRO A 120 0.73 8.22 -2.08
N PHE A 121 0.28 7.06 -1.62
CA PHE A 121 -0.24 6.84 -0.28
C PHE A 121 0.78 6.13 0.61
N TRP A 122 0.77 6.51 1.89
CA TRP A 122 1.39 5.71 2.92
C TRP A 122 0.66 4.37 3.04
N VAL A 123 1.39 3.29 3.18
CA VAL A 123 0.84 1.93 3.28
C VAL A 123 1.22 1.30 4.61
N SER A 124 0.29 0.60 5.27
CA SER A 124 0.58 -0.12 6.51
C SER A 124 1.66 -1.18 6.30
N LEU A 125 2.57 -1.35 7.27
CA LEU A 125 3.61 -2.39 7.23
C LEU A 125 3.04 -3.79 7.44
N TYR A 126 1.89 -3.90 8.08
CA TYR A 126 1.15 -5.13 8.35
C TYR A 126 -0.07 -5.25 7.44
N THR A 127 -0.57 -6.45 7.28
CA THR A 127 -1.82 -6.75 6.58
C THR A 127 -2.95 -7.01 7.58
N THR A 128 -4.19 -6.97 7.10
CA THR A 128 -5.34 -7.32 7.94
C THR A 128 -5.35 -8.79 8.33
N LYS A 129 -4.75 -9.67 7.51
CA LYS A 129 -4.56 -11.06 7.88
C LYS A 129 -3.59 -11.20 9.06
N GLU A 130 -2.45 -10.49 9.04
CA GLU A 130 -1.49 -10.45 10.15
C GLU A 130 -2.18 -9.92 11.42
N LEU A 131 -2.97 -8.85 11.31
CA LEU A 131 -3.75 -8.28 12.40
C LEU A 131 -4.76 -9.29 13.00
N ASN A 132 -5.47 -10.03 12.14
CA ASN A 132 -6.44 -11.05 12.57
C ASN A 132 -5.75 -12.25 13.27
N ASP A 133 -4.58 -12.68 12.76
CA ASP A 133 -3.89 -13.88 13.24
C ASP A 133 -3.06 -13.62 14.50
N THR A 134 -2.47 -12.43 14.63
CA THR A 134 -1.60 -12.07 15.77
C THR A 134 -2.31 -11.25 16.86
N GLY A 135 -3.40 -10.59 16.52
CA GLY A 135 -4.14 -9.70 17.40
C GLY A 135 -3.60 -8.28 17.51
N TYR A 136 -4.43 -7.39 18.04
CA TYR A 136 -4.12 -5.95 18.17
C TYR A 136 -2.89 -5.68 19.05
N ASP A 137 -2.84 -6.30 20.23
CA ASP A 137 -1.79 -6.03 21.22
C ASP A 137 -0.40 -6.40 20.71
N ALA A 138 -0.26 -7.53 20.00
CA ALA A 138 1.00 -7.96 19.41
C ALA A 138 1.48 -6.99 18.30
N LEU A 139 0.57 -6.40 17.53
CA LEU A 139 0.92 -5.38 16.54
C LEU A 139 1.29 -4.05 17.19
N VAL A 140 0.63 -3.66 18.28
CA VAL A 140 1.00 -2.48 19.07
C VAL A 140 2.40 -2.65 19.67
N GLU A 141 2.74 -3.84 20.17
CA GLU A 141 4.07 -4.13 20.69
C GLU A 141 5.15 -4.06 19.59
N LYS A 142 4.85 -4.61 18.40
CA LYS A 142 5.80 -4.67 17.29
C LYS A 142 6.00 -3.34 16.56
N TYR A 143 4.92 -2.58 16.34
CA TYR A 143 4.92 -1.39 15.48
C TYR A 143 4.57 -0.08 16.20
N GLY A 144 4.25 -0.12 17.47
CA GLY A 144 3.71 1.01 18.22
C GLY A 144 2.21 1.18 18.03
N LEU A 145 1.69 2.39 18.27
CA LEU A 145 0.26 2.69 18.13
C LEU A 145 -0.22 2.46 16.69
N VAL A 146 -1.25 1.61 16.56
CA VAL A 146 -1.86 1.28 15.26
C VAL A 146 -3.00 2.27 14.99
N ASP A 147 -2.76 3.19 14.07
CA ASP A 147 -3.67 4.28 13.75
C ASP A 147 -5.08 3.81 13.34
N SER A 148 -6.10 4.36 14.00
CA SER A 148 -7.52 4.18 13.67
C SER A 148 -8.03 2.73 13.78
N ILE A 149 -7.31 1.84 14.47
CA ILE A 149 -7.74 0.49 14.78
C ILE A 149 -7.97 0.39 16.30
N ASN A 150 -8.99 -0.33 16.68
CA ASN A 150 -9.27 -0.76 18.05
C ASN A 150 -9.45 -2.28 18.09
N SER A 151 -9.46 -2.86 19.29
CA SER A 151 -9.62 -4.31 19.50
C SER A 151 -10.87 -4.89 18.85
N ASP A 152 -11.94 -4.10 18.72
CA ASP A 152 -13.24 -4.56 18.21
C ASP A 152 -13.26 -4.69 16.67
N ASN A 153 -12.29 -4.07 15.97
CA ASN A 153 -12.23 -3.97 14.52
C ASN A 153 -11.04 -4.74 13.92
N THR A 154 -10.70 -5.89 14.51
CA THR A 154 -9.53 -6.69 14.09
C THR A 154 -9.87 -8.00 13.41
N LYS A 155 -11.16 -8.31 13.26
CA LYS A 155 -11.63 -9.55 12.63
C LYS A 155 -11.74 -9.39 11.12
N TYR A 156 -11.03 -10.24 10.38
CA TYR A 156 -11.02 -10.25 8.90
C TYR A 156 -11.19 -11.66 8.33
N LYS A 157 -11.45 -12.68 9.19
CA LYS A 157 -11.81 -14.04 8.82
C LYS A 157 -13.19 -14.38 9.37
N PHE A 158 -14.11 -14.86 8.51
CA PHE A 158 -15.52 -15.05 8.84
C PHE A 158 -16.01 -16.40 8.32
N THR A 159 -16.94 -16.99 9.05
CA THR A 159 -17.73 -18.17 8.66
C THR A 159 -19.19 -17.81 8.41
N GLU A 160 -19.58 -16.61 8.83
CA GLU A 160 -20.94 -16.08 8.69
C GLU A 160 -21.15 -15.48 7.29
N ARG A 161 -22.38 -15.53 6.80
CA ARG A 161 -22.76 -14.97 5.49
C ARG A 161 -22.85 -13.44 5.47
N ASN A 162 -23.18 -12.84 6.61
CA ASN A 162 -23.25 -11.40 6.77
C ASN A 162 -22.25 -10.96 7.84
N PHE A 163 -21.34 -10.09 7.48
CA PHE A 163 -20.31 -9.56 8.36
C PHE A 163 -19.91 -8.15 7.98
N SER A 164 -19.11 -7.52 8.78
CA SER A 164 -18.51 -6.23 8.46
C SER A 164 -17.02 -6.25 8.73
N ILE A 165 -16.27 -5.52 7.91
CA ILE A 165 -14.84 -5.26 8.07
C ILE A 165 -14.59 -3.78 8.22
N TRP A 166 -13.46 -3.45 8.84
CA TRP A 166 -13.02 -2.06 9.05
C TRP A 166 -11.78 -1.74 8.22
N ASN A 167 -11.90 -0.73 7.36
CA ASN A 167 -10.74 -0.11 6.70
C ASN A 167 -10.30 1.10 7.51
N ALA A 168 -9.22 0.96 8.28
CA ALA A 168 -8.66 2.03 9.12
C ALA A 168 -7.96 3.13 8.30
N GLY A 169 -7.64 2.85 7.03
CA GLY A 169 -7.11 3.83 6.11
C GLY A 169 -8.12 4.91 5.75
N ASN A 170 -7.64 6.06 5.29
CA ASN A 170 -8.49 7.16 4.80
C ASN A 170 -8.58 7.20 3.26
N VAL A 171 -8.18 6.10 2.61
CA VAL A 171 -8.22 5.91 1.15
C VAL A 171 -9.13 4.72 0.85
N THR A 172 -9.96 4.85 -0.18
CA THR A 172 -10.69 3.70 -0.73
C THR A 172 -9.71 2.74 -1.39
N ILE A 173 -9.81 1.46 -1.08
CA ILE A 173 -8.96 0.42 -1.66
C ILE A 173 -9.57 -0.01 -3.00
N GLU A 174 -8.78 0.20 -4.05
CA GLU A 174 -9.09 -0.19 -5.43
C GLU A 174 -8.24 -1.42 -5.78
N PRO A 175 -8.85 -2.59 -6.02
CA PRO A 175 -8.10 -3.83 -6.22
C PRO A 175 -7.22 -3.85 -7.48
N GLU A 176 -7.43 -2.91 -8.41
CA GLU A 176 -6.62 -2.75 -9.62
C GLU A 176 -5.19 -2.26 -9.32
N THR A 177 -5.04 -1.44 -8.28
CA THR A 177 -3.77 -0.73 -7.98
C THR A 177 -3.28 -0.92 -6.55
N MET A 178 -4.10 -1.53 -5.69
CA MET A 178 -3.81 -1.70 -4.26
C MET A 178 -3.93 -3.16 -3.86
N TYR A 179 -3.20 -3.52 -2.80
CA TYR A 179 -3.24 -4.88 -2.28
C TYR A 179 -4.59 -5.19 -1.64
N LEU A 180 -5.33 -6.07 -2.26
CA LEU A 180 -6.56 -6.67 -1.76
C LEU A 180 -6.61 -8.13 -2.21
N LYS A 181 -6.67 -9.05 -1.25
CA LYS A 181 -6.78 -10.48 -1.48
C LYS A 181 -7.95 -11.05 -0.69
N ILE A 182 -8.87 -11.70 -1.40
CA ILE A 182 -10.01 -12.40 -0.80
C ILE A 182 -9.81 -13.88 -1.02
N THR A 183 -9.87 -14.66 0.06
CA THR A 183 -9.75 -16.12 0.01
C THR A 183 -11.03 -16.72 0.61
N ALA A 184 -11.76 -17.51 -0.17
CA ALA A 184 -12.91 -18.27 0.29
C ALA A 184 -12.63 -19.76 0.14
N THR A 185 -12.69 -20.50 1.26
CA THR A 185 -12.40 -21.94 1.30
C THR A 185 -13.68 -22.77 1.21
N GLY A 186 -13.56 -24.00 0.69
CA GLY A 186 -14.68 -24.93 0.64
C GLY A 186 -15.88 -24.42 -0.18
N THR A 187 -15.62 -23.63 -1.23
CA THR A 187 -16.66 -23.14 -2.14
C THR A 187 -17.18 -24.27 -3.01
N ASN A 188 -18.45 -24.19 -3.42
CA ASN A 188 -19.05 -25.12 -4.38
C ASN A 188 -20.11 -24.42 -5.22
N GLY A 189 -19.99 -24.53 -6.53
CA GLY A 189 -20.90 -23.88 -7.48
C GLY A 189 -20.76 -22.36 -7.52
N VAL A 190 -21.88 -21.67 -7.52
CA VAL A 190 -21.92 -20.20 -7.61
C VAL A 190 -21.55 -19.59 -6.25
N LEU A 191 -20.60 -18.66 -6.26
CA LEU A 191 -20.29 -17.80 -5.11
C LEU A 191 -20.44 -16.34 -5.53
N GLU A 192 -21.15 -15.56 -4.70
CA GLU A 192 -21.34 -14.13 -4.88
C GLU A 192 -20.90 -13.39 -3.61
N ILE A 193 -20.00 -12.42 -3.77
CA ILE A 193 -19.45 -11.58 -2.70
C ILE A 193 -19.97 -10.16 -2.95
N ARG A 194 -20.83 -9.67 -2.08
CA ARG A 194 -21.43 -8.33 -2.16
C ARG A 194 -20.88 -7.42 -1.08
N ASN A 195 -20.33 -6.28 -1.46
CA ASN A 195 -20.11 -5.18 -0.53
C ASN A 195 -21.34 -4.26 -0.56
N LYS A 196 -22.20 -4.33 0.45
CA LYS A 196 -23.42 -3.52 0.54
C LYS A 196 -23.12 -2.02 0.67
N THR A 197 -21.97 -1.68 1.23
CA THR A 197 -21.56 -0.28 1.44
C THR A 197 -21.24 0.42 0.12
N THR A 198 -20.55 -0.28 -0.80
CA THR A 198 -20.18 0.28 -2.11
C THR A 198 -21.18 -0.10 -3.22
N GLY A 199 -22.00 -1.11 -2.99
CA GLY A 199 -22.89 -1.71 -4.01
C GLY A 199 -22.15 -2.63 -4.98
N ASP A 200 -20.87 -2.88 -4.78
CA ASP A 200 -20.07 -3.74 -5.65
C ASP A 200 -20.41 -5.21 -5.42
N THR A 201 -20.43 -5.98 -6.50
CA THR A 201 -20.70 -7.41 -6.44
C THR A 201 -19.73 -8.17 -7.33
N PHE A 202 -18.94 -9.06 -6.73
CA PHE A 202 -18.15 -10.07 -7.42
C PHE A 202 -18.95 -11.37 -7.49
N LYS A 203 -18.90 -12.05 -8.62
CA LYS A 203 -19.59 -13.34 -8.82
C LYS A 203 -18.69 -14.28 -9.62
N VAL A 204 -18.60 -15.53 -9.15
CA VAL A 204 -17.98 -16.63 -9.87
C VAL A 204 -18.99 -17.77 -10.02
N SER A 205 -19.01 -18.44 -11.18
CA SER A 205 -19.92 -19.54 -11.50
C SER A 205 -19.09 -20.73 -11.99
N ALA A 206 -18.30 -21.32 -11.09
CA ALA A 206 -17.52 -22.51 -11.39
C ALA A 206 -18.34 -23.80 -11.13
N GLU A 207 -18.17 -24.79 -11.98
CA GLU A 207 -18.90 -26.07 -11.87
C GLU A 207 -18.34 -26.99 -10.75
N PHE A 208 -17.13 -26.73 -10.30
CA PHE A 208 -16.44 -27.51 -9.27
C PHE A 208 -16.09 -26.64 -8.06
N GLY A 209 -16.03 -27.29 -6.90
CA GLY A 209 -15.75 -26.63 -5.64
C GLY A 209 -14.26 -26.58 -5.30
N GLY A 210 -13.91 -25.78 -4.29
CA GLY A 210 -12.56 -25.70 -3.76
C GLY A 210 -12.24 -24.37 -3.12
N ASP A 211 -10.96 -24.01 -3.13
CA ASP A 211 -10.48 -22.77 -2.56
C ASP A 211 -10.38 -21.68 -3.64
N LEU A 212 -11.23 -20.65 -3.49
CA LEU A 212 -11.23 -19.49 -4.35
C LEU A 212 -10.32 -18.42 -3.80
N VAL A 213 -9.40 -17.93 -4.63
CA VAL A 213 -8.49 -16.82 -4.31
C VAL A 213 -8.68 -15.72 -5.34
N ILE A 214 -9.06 -14.53 -4.87
CA ILE A 214 -9.12 -13.30 -5.65
C ILE A 214 -7.96 -12.44 -5.16
N ASP A 215 -6.96 -12.20 -6.00
CA ASP A 215 -5.76 -11.42 -5.67
C ASP A 215 -5.64 -10.26 -6.64
N GLY A 216 -6.06 -9.09 -6.21
CA GLY A 216 -6.29 -7.95 -7.09
C GLY A 216 -7.28 -8.33 -8.19
N MET A 217 -6.83 -8.27 -9.44
CA MET A 217 -7.62 -8.65 -10.61
C MET A 217 -7.52 -10.13 -11.02
N ASN A 218 -6.71 -10.93 -10.32
CA ASN A 218 -6.54 -12.34 -10.63
C ASN A 218 -7.48 -13.21 -9.80
N THR A 219 -8.21 -14.08 -10.45
CA THR A 219 -9.13 -15.02 -9.79
C THR A 219 -8.71 -16.46 -10.09
N LYS A 220 -8.45 -17.22 -9.04
CA LYS A 220 -8.04 -18.62 -9.13
C LYS A 220 -8.92 -19.50 -8.24
N LEU A 221 -9.33 -20.66 -8.76
CA LEU A 221 -9.99 -21.72 -8.01
C LEU A 221 -9.05 -22.94 -7.99
N ASN A 222 -8.66 -23.42 -6.82
CA ASN A 222 -7.66 -24.48 -6.66
C ASN A 222 -6.34 -24.21 -7.45
N GLY A 223 -5.94 -22.93 -7.51
CA GLY A 223 -4.75 -22.50 -8.26
C GLY A 223 -4.93 -22.32 -9.76
N VAL A 224 -6.07 -22.73 -10.34
CA VAL A 224 -6.39 -22.58 -11.75
C VAL A 224 -7.12 -21.24 -11.97
N ASN A 225 -6.73 -20.49 -13.01
CA ASN A 225 -7.38 -19.22 -13.34
C ASN A 225 -8.81 -19.46 -13.85
N VAL A 226 -9.78 -18.85 -13.18
CA VAL A 226 -11.22 -18.93 -13.51
C VAL A 226 -11.83 -17.56 -13.84
N PHE A 227 -11.02 -16.62 -14.29
CA PHE A 227 -11.49 -15.27 -14.65
C PHE A 227 -12.64 -15.26 -15.66
N ARG A 228 -12.66 -16.22 -16.59
CA ARG A 228 -13.74 -16.34 -17.58
C ARG A 228 -15.10 -16.66 -16.96
N ASP A 229 -15.10 -17.34 -15.81
CA ASP A 229 -16.29 -17.79 -15.09
C ASP A 229 -16.77 -16.74 -14.08
N THR A 230 -16.18 -15.54 -14.10
CA THR A 230 -16.54 -14.41 -13.23
C THR A 230 -17.37 -13.38 -13.99
N ASN A 231 -18.06 -12.52 -13.25
CA ASN A 231 -18.73 -11.33 -13.80
C ASN A 231 -17.76 -10.18 -14.14
N LYS A 232 -16.44 -10.38 -14.00
CA LYS A 232 -15.36 -9.40 -14.26
C LYS A 232 -15.51 -8.09 -13.47
N ARG A 233 -16.13 -8.14 -12.31
CA ARG A 233 -16.27 -7.02 -11.37
C ARG A 233 -15.55 -7.37 -10.08
N TYR A 234 -15.07 -6.35 -9.40
CA TYR A 234 -14.35 -6.49 -8.14
C TYR A 234 -15.01 -5.64 -7.07
N THR A 235 -14.73 -5.96 -5.80
CA THR A 235 -15.25 -5.21 -4.66
C THR A 235 -14.19 -4.25 -4.16
N ARG A 236 -14.56 -2.97 -4.03
CA ARG A 236 -13.75 -1.93 -3.39
C ARG A 236 -14.03 -1.88 -1.90
N LEU A 237 -13.11 -1.28 -1.12
CA LEU A 237 -13.28 -1.09 0.31
C LEU A 237 -13.16 0.39 0.64
N VAL A 238 -14.27 1.05 0.98
CA VAL A 238 -14.25 2.45 1.41
C VAL A 238 -13.63 2.57 2.81
N SER A 239 -13.16 3.75 3.16
CA SER A 239 -12.70 4.05 4.52
C SER A 239 -13.80 3.80 5.54
N GLY A 240 -13.45 3.22 6.69
CA GLY A 240 -14.39 2.87 7.75
C GLY A 240 -15.06 1.51 7.53
N LYS A 241 -16.32 1.40 7.93
CA LYS A 241 -17.09 0.15 7.93
C LYS A 241 -17.53 -0.24 6.53
N ASN A 242 -17.26 -1.50 6.14
CA ASN A 242 -17.77 -2.12 4.93
C ASN A 242 -18.61 -3.35 5.30
N GLU A 243 -19.85 -3.41 4.86
CA GLU A 243 -20.79 -4.49 5.15
C GLU A 243 -20.86 -5.47 3.98
N PHE A 244 -20.64 -6.74 4.28
CA PHE A 244 -20.58 -7.82 3.29
C PHE A 244 -21.73 -8.79 3.44
N GLU A 245 -22.17 -9.32 2.31
CA GLU A 245 -23.09 -10.45 2.19
C GLU A 245 -22.50 -11.47 1.22
N ILE A 246 -22.43 -12.72 1.65
CA ILE A 246 -21.92 -13.84 0.86
C ILE A 246 -23.09 -14.77 0.49
N ILE A 247 -23.27 -15.03 -0.79
CA ILE A 247 -24.30 -15.93 -1.33
C ILE A 247 -23.60 -17.11 -1.99
N GLY A 248 -23.96 -18.32 -1.58
CA GLY A 248 -23.33 -19.56 -2.05
C GLY A 248 -22.82 -20.42 -0.90
N GLN A 249 -22.08 -21.47 -1.23
CA GLN A 249 -21.45 -22.35 -0.26
C GLN A 249 -20.00 -21.95 -0.05
N PHE A 250 -19.59 -21.89 1.20
CA PHE A 250 -18.20 -21.67 1.62
C PHE A 250 -18.04 -22.15 3.07
N THR A 251 -16.82 -22.46 3.47
CA THR A 251 -16.47 -22.81 4.87
C THR A 251 -16.03 -21.57 5.64
N ASP A 252 -15.09 -20.83 5.10
CA ASP A 252 -14.66 -19.54 5.63
C ASP A 252 -14.24 -18.59 4.50
N ILE A 253 -14.25 -17.30 4.82
CA ILE A 253 -13.78 -16.23 3.93
C ILE A 253 -12.83 -15.32 4.70
N THR A 254 -11.69 -15.02 4.11
CA THR A 254 -10.68 -14.08 4.65
C THR A 254 -10.53 -12.94 3.68
N ILE A 255 -10.58 -11.71 4.18
CA ILE A 255 -10.33 -10.49 3.40
C ILE A 255 -9.03 -9.87 3.90
N ASP A 256 -7.97 -9.97 3.10
CA ASP A 256 -6.63 -9.51 3.43
C ASP A 256 -6.25 -8.31 2.57
N PHE A 257 -5.92 -7.19 3.21
CA PHE A 257 -5.53 -5.95 2.57
C PHE A 257 -4.58 -5.14 3.45
N ARG A 258 -4.02 -4.07 2.89
CA ARG A 258 -3.25 -3.08 3.63
C ARG A 258 -4.05 -1.80 3.76
N PHE A 259 -3.80 -1.06 4.81
CA PHE A 259 -4.40 0.27 5.00
C PHE A 259 -3.58 1.30 4.24
N TYR A 260 -4.28 2.21 3.56
CA TYR A 260 -3.69 3.30 2.80
C TYR A 260 -4.09 4.65 3.39
N TYR A 261 -3.13 5.58 3.46
CA TYR A 261 -3.31 6.88 4.09
C TYR A 261 -2.75 8.00 3.19
N LYS A 262 -3.48 9.10 3.18
CA LYS A 262 -3.10 10.32 2.44
C LYS A 262 -2.00 11.08 3.15
#